data_6e1f7adc534e84d6dbf7cda3bcfb577a
#
_entry.id   6e1f7adc534e84d6dbf7cda3bcfb577a
#
_cell.length_a   1.000
_cell.length_b   1.000
_cell.length_c   1.000
_cell.angle_alpha   90.00
_cell.angle_beta   90.00
_cell.angle_gamma   90.00
#
_symmetry.space_group_name_H-M   'P 1'
#
loop_
_entity.id
_entity.type
_entity.pdbx_description
1 polymer ?
#
loop_
_entity_poly.entity_id
_entity_poly.type
_entity_poly.pdbx_seq_one_letter_code
_entity_poly.pdbx_strand_id
1 'polypeptide(L)'
;MQELNRSQCEAVKAVDGPLLIVAGPGTGKTKTLVARIAHIVKSGAAKPGEVLALTFTNKAAAEMRERVASVIAGDAPNVTTFHALCYQLLKDENGQELKFVSAPERAMIIKQLRKSAELKTLSAQELGLEISRLKNGASGDESAAKLLAGYNQALQAQGLCDFDDLLLKTRELLATKKPKLPYKYILVDEFQDTNALQYELLQLLRINDNICVIGDPLQSIYGFRGADSTMFDRFRTDFPNAQTVHLSINYRSVSEVVQLTNAIFPDSPKLEAHTKATGGVKAVEVLNEYSEATWIINAIEQSIGGSTFLKSHDMDYAHHDASHTFRDFAVIYRTHRVGRTVQKLLAESGIPYQVVGEGSFYERPAIWAVIHIMRYLAESSEENKAMLGSLAALKKLSPGQVDALLEKLDSEQKVSELASNIMGTFGLDTADRAQFTSSLVRFDDAGLTAYITHVDELLSANFYDPAADAVTLTTIHAAKGLEFTHVFLIGAEEGILPHERSDIDEERRLFYVAVSRAKAKLDILHARTRSGAPAKLSRFARDIDASILPQTQDESMAAQKRRLTKRNVKRSQGMLFDL
;
A
#
# COMPACT_ATOMS: atom_id res chain seq x y z
N MET A 1 -29.98 4.54 -2.51
CA MET A 1 -28.82 5.13 -1.81
C MET A 1 -28.92 4.71 -0.35
N GLN A 2 -27.88 4.10 0.20
CA GLN A 2 -27.80 3.91 1.66
C GLN A 2 -27.88 5.29 2.31
N GLU A 3 -28.66 5.42 3.37
CA GLU A 3 -28.83 6.70 4.06
C GLU A 3 -27.47 7.25 4.54
N LEU A 4 -27.28 8.55 4.33
CA LEU A 4 -26.15 9.29 4.89
C LEU A 4 -26.48 9.69 6.32
N ASN A 5 -25.51 9.65 7.23
CA ASN A 5 -25.69 10.19 8.57
C ASN A 5 -25.67 11.74 8.55
N ARG A 6 -25.93 12.34 9.70
CA ARG A 6 -26.05 13.80 9.85
C ARG A 6 -24.80 14.53 9.35
N SER A 7 -23.60 14.13 9.78
CA SER A 7 -22.33 14.78 9.39
C SER A 7 -22.03 14.58 7.90
N GLN A 8 -22.31 13.39 7.36
CA GLN A 8 -22.20 13.13 5.94
C GLN A 8 -23.19 14.00 5.13
N CYS A 9 -24.44 14.14 5.58
CA CYS A 9 -25.42 15.04 4.96
C CYS A 9 -24.97 16.50 5.01
N GLU A 10 -24.38 16.96 6.10
CA GLU A 10 -23.83 18.29 6.24
C GLU A 10 -22.70 18.52 5.22
N ALA A 11 -21.74 17.61 5.14
CA ALA A 11 -20.64 17.67 4.16
C ALA A 11 -21.15 17.66 2.70
N VAL A 12 -22.22 16.91 2.40
CA VAL A 12 -22.79 16.84 1.04
C VAL A 12 -23.52 18.13 0.67
N LYS A 13 -24.25 18.75 1.62
CA LYS A 13 -25.06 19.95 1.38
C LYS A 13 -24.28 21.26 1.38
N ALA A 14 -23.09 21.30 1.96
CA ALA A 14 -22.21 22.46 1.96
C ALA A 14 -21.59 22.67 0.56
N VAL A 15 -22.39 23.09 -0.43
CA VAL A 15 -21.98 23.13 -1.85
C VAL A 15 -20.89 24.15 -2.10
N ASP A 16 -21.12 25.39 -1.70
CA ASP A 16 -20.24 26.52 -2.02
C ASP A 16 -19.20 26.79 -0.94
N GLY A 17 -18.07 27.32 -1.38
CA GLY A 17 -16.96 27.69 -0.53
C GLY A 17 -16.02 26.53 -0.17
N PRO A 18 -14.92 26.83 0.55
CA PRO A 18 -13.94 25.84 0.95
C PRO A 18 -14.48 24.94 2.06
N LEU A 19 -14.29 23.63 1.89
CA LEU A 19 -14.76 22.60 2.83
C LEU A 19 -13.63 21.66 3.19
N LEU A 20 -13.40 21.49 4.48
CA LEU A 20 -12.47 20.51 5.05
C LEU A 20 -13.26 19.39 5.74
N ILE A 21 -13.12 18.17 5.27
CA ILE A 21 -13.75 17.00 5.89
C ILE A 21 -12.66 16.17 6.56
N VAL A 22 -12.67 16.15 7.89
CA VAL A 22 -11.79 15.29 8.70
C VAL A 22 -12.52 13.98 8.97
N ALA A 23 -11.99 12.89 8.47
CA ALA A 23 -12.72 11.63 8.43
C ALA A 23 -11.81 10.45 8.74
N GLY A 24 -11.95 9.86 9.92
CA GLY A 24 -11.19 8.70 10.35
C GLY A 24 -11.43 7.44 9.51
N PRO A 25 -10.77 6.31 9.84
CA PRO A 25 -10.95 5.05 9.14
C PRO A 25 -12.40 4.54 9.27
N GLY A 26 -12.93 3.95 8.20
CA GLY A 26 -14.27 3.35 8.21
C GLY A 26 -15.45 4.31 8.31
N THR A 27 -15.25 5.64 8.22
CA THR A 27 -16.32 6.65 8.34
C THR A 27 -17.06 6.94 7.05
N GLY A 28 -16.69 6.29 5.93
CA GLY A 28 -17.38 6.44 4.65
C GLY A 28 -16.90 7.67 3.85
N LYS A 29 -15.62 8.01 3.90
CA LYS A 29 -14.99 9.08 3.10
C LYS A 29 -15.43 9.08 1.65
N THR A 30 -15.12 8.01 0.92
CA THR A 30 -15.42 7.88 -0.52
C THR A 30 -16.93 7.95 -0.80
N LYS A 31 -17.77 7.34 0.07
CA LYS A 31 -19.24 7.43 -0.03
C LYS A 31 -19.72 8.87 0.08
N THR A 32 -19.17 9.63 1.02
CA THR A 32 -19.52 11.05 1.24
C THR A 32 -19.08 11.89 0.04
N LEU A 33 -17.87 11.65 -0.50
CA LEU A 33 -17.36 12.39 -1.64
C LEU A 33 -18.18 12.12 -2.91
N VAL A 34 -18.51 10.85 -3.20
CA VAL A 34 -19.39 10.47 -4.32
C VAL A 34 -20.78 11.09 -4.19
N ALA A 35 -21.36 11.07 -2.99
CA ALA A 35 -22.65 11.69 -2.74
C ALA A 35 -22.61 13.22 -2.92
N ARG A 36 -21.52 13.88 -2.51
CA ARG A 36 -21.30 15.32 -2.72
C ARG A 36 -21.16 15.66 -4.21
N ILE A 37 -20.36 14.92 -4.97
CA ILE A 37 -20.23 15.07 -6.42
C ILE A 37 -21.63 14.96 -7.08
N ALA A 38 -22.37 13.92 -6.74
CA ALA A 38 -23.71 13.71 -7.26
C ALA A 38 -24.67 14.84 -6.87
N HIS A 39 -24.55 15.39 -5.67
CA HIS A 39 -25.38 16.50 -5.21
C HIS A 39 -25.07 17.81 -5.98
N ILE A 40 -23.80 18.14 -6.17
CA ILE A 40 -23.35 19.32 -6.95
C ILE A 40 -23.94 19.28 -8.38
N VAL A 41 -23.85 18.13 -9.04
CA VAL A 41 -24.37 17.97 -10.40
C VAL A 41 -25.91 17.99 -10.44
N LYS A 42 -26.57 17.24 -9.57
CA LYS A 42 -28.05 17.12 -9.56
C LYS A 42 -28.76 18.40 -9.11
N SER A 43 -28.13 19.21 -8.26
CA SER A 43 -28.67 20.51 -7.87
C SER A 43 -28.52 21.59 -8.94
N GLY A 44 -27.76 21.29 -10.00
CA GLY A 44 -27.47 22.26 -11.08
C GLY A 44 -26.41 23.29 -10.72
N ALA A 45 -25.68 23.12 -9.60
CA ALA A 45 -24.60 24.01 -9.19
C ALA A 45 -23.42 23.99 -10.19
N ALA A 46 -23.15 22.83 -10.81
CA ALA A 46 -22.20 22.69 -11.90
C ALA A 46 -22.62 21.61 -12.89
N LYS A 47 -22.16 21.73 -14.13
CA LYS A 47 -22.19 20.64 -15.11
C LYS A 47 -21.15 19.58 -14.75
N PRO A 48 -21.34 18.30 -15.16
CA PRO A 48 -20.38 17.24 -14.86
C PRO A 48 -18.92 17.60 -15.21
N GLY A 49 -18.65 18.13 -16.41
CA GLY A 49 -17.31 18.54 -16.84
C GLY A 49 -16.70 19.73 -16.08
N GLU A 50 -17.48 20.43 -15.24
CA GLU A 50 -17.02 21.52 -14.39
C GLU A 50 -16.62 21.03 -12.97
N VAL A 51 -16.71 19.72 -12.71
CA VAL A 51 -16.35 19.09 -11.44
C VAL A 51 -15.10 18.21 -11.63
N LEU A 52 -14.05 18.49 -10.88
CA LEU A 52 -12.80 17.73 -10.82
C LEU A 52 -12.72 17.01 -9.48
N ALA A 53 -12.54 15.70 -9.51
CA ALA A 53 -12.24 14.90 -8.33
C ALA A 53 -10.85 14.26 -8.47
N LEU A 54 -9.97 14.51 -7.50
CA LEU A 54 -8.60 14.02 -7.47
C LEU A 54 -8.43 12.98 -6.40
N THR A 55 -7.77 11.87 -6.76
CA THR A 55 -7.42 10.79 -5.85
C THR A 55 -5.92 10.51 -5.89
N PHE A 56 -5.43 9.71 -4.92
CA PHE A 56 -4.01 9.40 -4.84
C PHE A 56 -3.58 8.27 -5.80
N THR A 57 -4.44 7.29 -6.09
CA THR A 57 -4.10 6.12 -6.92
C THR A 57 -5.07 5.95 -8.08
N ASN A 58 -4.58 5.35 -9.19
CA ASN A 58 -5.42 5.03 -10.35
C ASN A 58 -6.56 4.08 -10.00
N LYS A 59 -6.32 3.13 -9.08
CA LYS A 59 -7.36 2.22 -8.56
C LYS A 59 -8.47 3.00 -7.85
N ALA A 60 -8.12 3.90 -6.93
CA ALA A 60 -9.12 4.73 -6.24
C ALA A 60 -9.89 5.62 -7.21
N ALA A 61 -9.22 6.18 -8.25
CA ALA A 61 -9.89 6.94 -9.30
C ALA A 61 -10.86 6.08 -10.10
N ALA A 62 -10.50 4.85 -10.46
CA ALA A 62 -11.36 3.91 -11.17
C ALA A 62 -12.59 3.53 -10.34
N GLU A 63 -12.40 3.14 -9.08
CA GLU A 63 -13.50 2.84 -8.16
C GLU A 63 -14.43 4.04 -7.95
N MET A 64 -13.87 5.24 -7.82
CA MET A 64 -14.68 6.46 -7.65
C MET A 64 -15.46 6.78 -8.93
N ARG A 65 -14.87 6.63 -10.13
CA ARG A 65 -15.57 6.78 -11.41
C ARG A 65 -16.77 5.85 -11.53
N GLU A 66 -16.57 4.57 -11.21
CA GLU A 66 -17.63 3.56 -11.24
C GLU A 66 -18.78 3.92 -10.30
N ARG A 67 -18.46 4.31 -9.06
CA ARG A 67 -19.45 4.73 -8.08
C ARG A 67 -20.18 6.01 -8.48
N VAL A 68 -19.49 6.98 -9.07
CA VAL A 68 -20.09 8.22 -9.59
C VAL A 68 -20.99 7.89 -10.77
N ALA A 69 -20.56 7.05 -11.72
CA ALA A 69 -21.38 6.62 -12.87
C ALA A 69 -22.66 5.89 -12.45
N SER A 70 -22.63 5.15 -11.33
CA SER A 70 -23.82 4.47 -10.78
C SER A 70 -24.90 5.44 -10.25
N VAL A 71 -24.54 6.70 -9.96
CA VAL A 71 -25.45 7.70 -9.33
C VAL A 71 -25.73 8.92 -10.20
N ILE A 72 -24.93 9.18 -11.24
CA ILE A 72 -25.12 10.26 -12.21
C ILE A 72 -25.33 9.65 -13.60
N ALA A 73 -26.46 9.97 -14.24
CA ALA A 73 -26.73 9.55 -15.61
C ALA A 73 -26.19 10.60 -16.61
N GLY A 74 -25.68 10.14 -17.75
CA GLY A 74 -25.13 11.00 -18.81
C GLY A 74 -23.64 11.28 -18.65
N ASP A 75 -23.23 12.53 -18.97
CA ASP A 75 -21.83 12.93 -18.88
C ASP A 75 -21.29 12.75 -17.46
N ALA A 76 -20.03 12.30 -17.36
CA ALA A 76 -19.37 12.05 -16.07
C ALA A 76 -18.46 13.21 -15.66
N PRO A 77 -18.36 13.52 -14.36
CA PRO A 77 -17.31 14.37 -13.81
C PRO A 77 -15.91 13.84 -14.11
N ASN A 78 -14.93 14.75 -14.14
CA ASN A 78 -13.53 14.34 -14.29
C ASN A 78 -13.00 13.78 -12.95
N VAL A 79 -12.87 12.47 -12.88
CA VAL A 79 -12.30 11.76 -11.72
C VAL A 79 -10.98 11.14 -12.13
N THR A 80 -9.86 11.62 -11.55
CA THR A 80 -8.52 11.26 -12.00
C THR A 80 -7.50 11.35 -10.86
N THR A 81 -6.23 11.06 -11.14
CA THR A 81 -5.11 11.31 -10.21
C THR A 81 -4.39 12.60 -10.58
N PHE A 82 -3.60 13.18 -9.65
CA PHE A 82 -2.77 14.36 -9.94
C PHE A 82 -1.87 14.14 -11.17
N HIS A 83 -1.16 13.02 -11.22
CA HIS A 83 -0.25 12.71 -12.32
C HIS A 83 -0.98 12.55 -13.66
N ALA A 84 -2.11 11.86 -13.68
CA ALA A 84 -2.88 11.68 -14.92
C ALA A 84 -3.48 13.01 -15.42
N LEU A 85 -3.95 13.88 -14.52
CA LEU A 85 -4.39 15.23 -14.88
C LEU A 85 -3.23 16.05 -15.47
N CYS A 86 -2.07 16.04 -14.81
CA CYS A 86 -0.89 16.75 -15.27
C CYS A 86 -0.42 16.27 -16.66
N TYR A 87 -0.39 14.94 -16.84
CA TYR A 87 -0.06 14.35 -18.16
C TYR A 87 -1.01 14.84 -19.25
N GLN A 88 -2.33 14.82 -18.99
CA GLN A 88 -3.33 15.28 -19.95
C GLN A 88 -3.15 16.77 -20.29
N LEU A 89 -3.00 17.63 -19.28
CA LEU A 89 -2.80 19.07 -19.50
C LEU A 89 -1.54 19.38 -20.31
N LEU A 90 -0.44 18.69 -20.05
CA LEU A 90 0.81 18.85 -20.79
C LEU A 90 0.72 18.30 -22.22
N LYS A 91 0.01 17.19 -22.43
CA LYS A 91 -0.25 16.60 -23.75
C LYS A 91 -1.10 17.54 -24.61
N ASP A 92 -2.19 18.08 -24.04
CA ASP A 92 -3.09 19.00 -24.73
C ASP A 92 -2.36 20.29 -25.14
N GLU A 93 -1.45 20.80 -24.31
CA GLU A 93 -0.68 22.01 -24.59
C GLU A 93 0.42 21.78 -25.63
N ASN A 94 1.18 20.68 -25.53
CA ASN A 94 2.36 20.46 -26.36
C ASN A 94 2.05 19.75 -27.69
N GLY A 95 0.89 19.11 -27.82
CA GLY A 95 0.51 18.29 -28.97
C GLY A 95 1.39 17.04 -29.20
N GLN A 96 2.24 16.70 -28.25
CA GLN A 96 3.18 15.57 -28.31
C GLN A 96 3.14 14.74 -27.04
N GLU A 97 3.40 13.45 -27.17
CA GLU A 97 3.56 12.55 -26.04
C GLU A 97 4.89 12.80 -25.30
N LEU A 98 4.83 12.75 -23.98
CA LEU A 98 5.99 12.88 -23.12
C LEU A 98 6.73 11.53 -23.08
N LYS A 99 8.05 11.57 -23.22
CA LYS A 99 8.90 10.37 -23.08
C LYS A 99 9.35 10.24 -21.64
N PHE A 100 9.03 9.09 -21.03
CA PHE A 100 9.40 8.82 -19.64
C PHE A 100 10.68 8.02 -19.54
N VAL A 101 11.50 8.38 -18.53
CA VAL A 101 12.65 7.56 -18.14
C VAL A 101 12.16 6.22 -17.57
N SER A 102 12.65 5.12 -18.11
CA SER A 102 12.38 3.79 -17.55
C SER A 102 13.09 3.57 -16.21
N ALA A 103 12.60 2.62 -15.41
CA ALA A 103 13.23 2.30 -14.12
C ALA A 103 14.72 1.86 -14.26
N PRO A 104 15.12 1.05 -15.26
CA PRO A 104 16.53 0.73 -15.50
C PRO A 104 17.37 1.95 -15.89
N GLU A 105 16.88 2.82 -16.79
CA GLU A 105 17.59 4.04 -17.19
C GLU A 105 17.75 4.99 -16.00
N ARG A 106 16.69 5.18 -15.21
CA ARG A 106 16.73 5.96 -13.97
C ARG A 106 17.80 5.42 -13.01
N ALA A 107 17.82 4.10 -12.79
CA ALA A 107 18.81 3.46 -11.93
C ALA A 107 20.23 3.64 -12.46
N MET A 108 20.44 3.62 -13.78
CA MET A 108 21.74 3.84 -14.42
C MET A 108 22.22 5.27 -14.25
N ILE A 109 21.34 6.27 -14.47
CA ILE A 109 21.64 7.70 -14.25
C ILE A 109 22.03 7.92 -12.77
N ILE A 110 21.24 7.41 -11.82
CA ILE A 110 21.53 7.54 -10.38
C ILE A 110 22.87 6.88 -10.02
N LYS A 111 23.17 5.70 -10.59
CA LYS A 111 24.44 5.00 -10.37
C LYS A 111 25.65 5.78 -10.91
N GLN A 112 25.50 6.46 -12.04
CA GLN A 112 26.54 7.32 -12.61
C GLN A 112 26.77 8.55 -11.72
N LEU A 113 25.70 9.23 -11.31
CA LEU A 113 25.76 10.38 -10.41
C LEU A 113 26.36 10.04 -9.06
N ARG A 114 26.05 8.86 -8.50
CA ARG A 114 26.66 8.36 -7.27
C ARG A 114 28.18 8.21 -7.37
N LYS A 115 28.71 7.86 -8.55
CA LYS A 115 30.15 7.73 -8.77
C LYS A 115 30.85 9.09 -8.86
N SER A 116 30.20 10.09 -9.45
CA SER A 116 30.76 11.43 -9.68
C SER A 116 30.60 12.35 -8.46
N ALA A 117 29.54 12.19 -7.68
CA ALA A 117 29.33 12.93 -6.44
C ALA A 117 29.80 12.07 -5.26
N GLU A 118 30.51 12.62 -4.27
CA GLU A 118 31.03 11.91 -3.09
C GLU A 118 29.96 11.26 -2.17
N LEU A 119 28.77 10.97 -2.71
CA LEU A 119 27.60 10.38 -2.04
C LEU A 119 27.70 8.85 -1.90
N LYS A 120 28.86 8.33 -1.58
CA LYS A 120 29.13 6.88 -1.48
C LYS A 120 28.37 6.18 -0.34
N THR A 121 27.85 6.92 0.62
CA THR A 121 27.17 6.39 1.82
C THR A 121 25.73 5.96 1.58
N LEU A 122 25.05 6.52 0.57
CA LEU A 122 23.66 6.20 0.24
C LEU A 122 23.56 5.14 -0.86
N SER A 123 22.56 4.27 -0.77
CA SER A 123 22.21 3.33 -1.84
C SER A 123 21.60 4.07 -3.03
N ALA A 124 21.58 3.45 -4.21
CA ALA A 124 20.91 4.02 -5.38
C ALA A 124 19.40 4.25 -5.16
N GLN A 125 18.77 3.41 -4.35
CA GLN A 125 17.36 3.54 -3.99
C GLN A 125 17.14 4.75 -3.08
N GLU A 126 17.96 4.95 -2.06
CA GLU A 126 17.91 6.13 -1.18
C GLU A 126 18.13 7.44 -1.96
N LEU A 127 19.08 7.45 -2.90
CA LEU A 127 19.30 8.60 -3.78
C LEU A 127 18.10 8.88 -4.68
N GLY A 128 17.44 7.83 -5.20
CA GLY A 128 16.23 7.96 -6.01
C GLY A 128 15.06 8.55 -5.22
N LEU A 129 14.89 8.16 -3.96
CA LEU A 129 13.90 8.74 -3.06
C LEU A 129 14.22 10.20 -2.73
N GLU A 130 15.49 10.51 -2.48
CA GLU A 130 15.93 11.87 -2.20
C GLU A 130 15.69 12.82 -3.39
N ILE A 131 15.98 12.39 -4.62
CA ILE A 131 15.66 13.15 -5.84
C ILE A 131 14.17 13.45 -5.92
N SER A 132 13.32 12.44 -5.70
CA SER A 132 11.87 12.63 -5.72
C SER A 132 11.41 13.61 -4.62
N ARG A 133 11.94 13.46 -3.40
CA ARG A 133 11.66 14.35 -2.27
C ARG A 133 12.01 15.81 -2.58
N LEU A 134 13.18 16.04 -3.18
CA LEU A 134 13.63 17.39 -3.59
C LEU A 134 12.76 17.98 -4.72
N LYS A 135 12.40 17.18 -5.72
CA LYS A 135 11.48 17.61 -6.78
C LYS A 135 10.11 18.01 -6.23
N ASN A 136 9.65 17.34 -5.19
CA ASN A 136 8.37 17.61 -4.54
C ASN A 136 8.42 18.73 -3.46
N GLY A 137 9.50 19.55 -3.45
CA GLY A 137 9.58 20.77 -2.68
C GLY A 137 10.24 20.63 -1.29
N ALA A 138 10.84 19.48 -0.99
CA ALA A 138 11.60 19.34 0.24
C ALA A 138 12.93 20.12 0.19
N SER A 139 13.36 20.67 1.31
CA SER A 139 14.67 21.29 1.45
C SER A 139 15.78 20.23 1.43
N GLY A 140 16.92 20.59 0.83
CA GLY A 140 18.13 19.78 0.79
C GLY A 140 19.38 20.63 1.01
N ASP A 141 20.50 19.98 1.32
CA ASP A 141 21.80 20.61 1.39
C ASP A 141 22.41 20.85 -0.01
N GLU A 142 23.61 21.41 -0.07
CA GLU A 142 24.32 21.68 -1.33
C GLU A 142 24.57 20.41 -2.16
N SER A 143 24.83 19.28 -1.49
CA SER A 143 25.07 17.98 -2.15
C SER A 143 23.78 17.45 -2.79
N ALA A 144 22.66 17.60 -2.11
CA ALA A 144 21.34 17.26 -2.61
C ALA A 144 20.95 18.13 -3.82
N ALA A 145 21.23 19.43 -3.77
CA ALA A 145 21.00 20.34 -4.89
C ALA A 145 21.85 19.97 -6.12
N LYS A 146 23.12 19.61 -5.94
CA LYS A 146 24.01 19.13 -7.02
C LYS A 146 23.52 17.80 -7.62
N LEU A 147 23.06 16.87 -6.77
CA LEU A 147 22.49 15.60 -7.21
C LEU A 147 21.25 15.83 -8.09
N LEU A 148 20.31 16.68 -7.65
CA LEU A 148 19.11 17.01 -8.39
C LEU A 148 19.43 17.71 -9.73
N ALA A 149 20.36 18.67 -9.72
CA ALA A 149 20.79 19.36 -10.93
C ALA A 149 21.39 18.39 -11.95
N GLY A 150 22.29 17.50 -11.54
CA GLY A 150 22.89 16.48 -12.39
C GLY A 150 21.87 15.48 -12.94
N TYR A 151 20.90 15.10 -12.15
CA TYR A 151 19.81 14.21 -12.57
C TYR A 151 18.91 14.88 -13.63
N ASN A 152 18.49 16.11 -13.39
CA ASN A 152 17.67 16.86 -14.34
C ASN A 152 18.41 17.12 -15.66
N GLN A 153 19.72 17.43 -15.61
CA GLN A 153 20.55 17.59 -16.80
C GLN A 153 20.63 16.29 -17.61
N ALA A 154 20.78 15.14 -16.96
CA ALA A 154 20.84 13.84 -17.63
C ALA A 154 19.50 13.48 -18.31
N LEU A 155 18.36 13.78 -17.69
CA LEU A 155 17.05 13.61 -18.31
C LEU A 155 16.86 14.54 -19.50
N GLN A 156 17.18 15.82 -19.33
CA GLN A 156 17.02 16.83 -20.39
C GLN A 156 17.87 16.53 -21.62
N ALA A 157 19.11 16.05 -21.44
CA ALA A 157 20.01 15.68 -22.54
C ALA A 157 19.45 14.56 -23.42
N GLN A 158 18.55 13.72 -22.87
CA GLN A 158 17.92 12.61 -23.57
C GLN A 158 16.46 12.89 -23.97
N GLY A 159 15.94 14.10 -23.68
CA GLY A 159 14.54 14.45 -23.93
C GLY A 159 13.55 13.65 -23.08
N LEU A 160 14.00 13.13 -21.93
CA LEU A 160 13.21 12.33 -21.01
C LEU A 160 12.65 13.17 -19.86
N CYS A 161 11.60 12.66 -19.23
CA CYS A 161 11.08 13.17 -17.96
C CYS A 161 10.75 12.00 -17.03
N ASP A 162 10.68 12.26 -15.72
CA ASP A 162 10.12 11.34 -14.76
C ASP A 162 8.72 11.77 -14.31
N PHE A 163 8.09 10.97 -13.44
CA PHE A 163 6.74 11.26 -12.95
C PHE A 163 6.67 12.55 -12.12
N ASP A 164 7.74 12.89 -11.38
CA ASP A 164 7.77 14.15 -10.61
C ASP A 164 7.83 15.37 -11.54
N ASP A 165 8.45 15.25 -12.74
CA ASP A 165 8.51 16.31 -13.74
C ASP A 165 7.13 16.67 -14.29
N LEU A 166 6.16 15.74 -14.29
CA LEU A 166 4.77 16.05 -14.67
C LEU A 166 4.19 17.16 -13.79
N LEU A 167 4.36 17.03 -12.49
CA LEU A 167 3.85 18.02 -11.54
C LEU A 167 4.56 19.37 -11.70
N LEU A 168 5.90 19.35 -11.81
CA LEU A 168 6.71 20.56 -11.97
C LEU A 168 6.39 21.32 -13.26
N LYS A 169 6.36 20.63 -14.40
CA LYS A 169 6.04 21.23 -15.71
C LYS A 169 4.60 21.74 -15.76
N THR A 170 3.65 21.01 -15.14
CA THR A 170 2.26 21.49 -15.06
C THR A 170 2.15 22.72 -14.18
N ARG A 171 2.86 22.80 -13.05
CA ARG A 171 2.91 24.01 -12.22
C ARG A 171 3.43 25.20 -13.03
N GLU A 172 4.51 25.02 -13.80
CA GLU A 172 5.07 26.07 -14.65
C GLU A 172 4.07 26.50 -15.74
N LEU A 173 3.42 25.54 -16.40
CA LEU A 173 2.38 25.79 -17.41
C LEU A 173 1.25 26.63 -16.83
N LEU A 174 0.69 26.20 -15.68
CA LEU A 174 -0.43 26.89 -15.04
C LEU A 174 -0.04 28.29 -14.55
N ALA A 175 1.17 28.46 -14.00
CA ALA A 175 1.66 29.75 -13.51
C ALA A 175 1.92 30.75 -14.64
N THR A 176 2.46 30.28 -15.78
CA THR A 176 2.89 31.15 -16.89
C THR A 176 1.79 31.42 -17.91
N LYS A 177 1.14 30.37 -18.42
CA LYS A 177 0.15 30.45 -19.49
C LYS A 177 -1.28 30.63 -19.02
N LYS A 178 -1.56 30.27 -17.76
CA LYS A 178 -2.89 30.37 -17.13
C LYS A 178 -4.02 29.87 -18.06
N PRO A 179 -3.97 28.61 -18.52
CA PRO A 179 -4.97 28.07 -19.42
C PRO A 179 -6.35 28.12 -18.77
N LYS A 180 -7.37 28.38 -19.61
CA LYS A 180 -8.75 28.46 -19.11
C LYS A 180 -9.28 27.05 -18.83
N LEU A 181 -9.29 26.67 -17.56
CA LEU A 181 -9.80 25.38 -17.11
C LEU A 181 -11.31 25.45 -16.81
N PRO A 182 -12.06 24.37 -17.02
CA PRO A 182 -13.50 24.36 -16.83
C PRO A 182 -13.93 24.18 -15.36
N TYR A 183 -13.01 23.85 -14.44
CA TYR A 183 -13.33 23.31 -13.11
C TYR A 183 -13.82 24.39 -12.14
N LYS A 184 -15.14 24.36 -11.87
CA LYS A 184 -15.79 25.19 -10.84
C LYS A 184 -15.71 24.59 -9.45
N TYR A 185 -15.65 23.25 -9.36
CA TYR A 185 -15.55 22.51 -8.09
C TYR A 185 -14.37 21.54 -8.16
N ILE A 186 -13.51 21.58 -7.17
CA ILE A 186 -12.38 20.67 -7.00
C ILE A 186 -12.56 19.90 -5.71
N LEU A 187 -12.53 18.57 -5.79
CA LEU A 187 -12.62 17.67 -4.65
C LEU A 187 -11.36 16.81 -4.58
N VAL A 188 -10.76 16.67 -3.40
CA VAL A 188 -9.52 15.93 -3.19
C VAL A 188 -9.73 14.85 -2.15
N ASP A 189 -9.57 13.59 -2.54
CA ASP A 189 -9.59 12.44 -1.62
C ASP A 189 -8.18 12.15 -1.08
N GLU A 190 -8.11 11.52 0.09
CA GLU A 190 -6.87 11.15 0.78
C GLU A 190 -5.90 12.35 0.93
N PHE A 191 -6.46 13.50 1.32
CA PHE A 191 -5.71 14.77 1.36
C PHE A 191 -4.47 14.73 2.25
N GLN A 192 -4.39 13.84 3.25
CA GLN A 192 -3.21 13.62 4.09
C GLN A 192 -1.99 13.11 3.33
N ASP A 193 -2.15 12.62 2.10
CA ASP A 193 -1.06 12.12 1.27
C ASP A 193 -0.57 13.16 0.26
N THR A 194 -1.19 14.35 0.26
CA THR A 194 -0.83 15.46 -0.63
C THR A 194 0.51 16.08 -0.22
N ASN A 195 1.39 16.29 -1.18
CA ASN A 195 2.66 17.00 -0.97
C ASN A 195 2.53 18.49 -1.30
N ALA A 196 3.58 19.27 -0.98
CA ALA A 196 3.59 20.72 -1.18
C ALA A 196 3.35 21.12 -2.64
N LEU A 197 3.96 20.41 -3.60
CA LEU A 197 3.82 20.69 -5.03
C LEU A 197 2.40 20.39 -5.53
N GLN A 198 1.77 19.29 -5.09
CA GLN A 198 0.38 18.98 -5.41
C GLN A 198 -0.58 20.02 -4.80
N TYR A 199 -0.29 20.50 -3.61
CA TYR A 199 -1.07 21.57 -3.00
C TYR A 199 -0.94 22.89 -3.78
N GLU A 200 0.26 23.26 -4.24
CA GLU A 200 0.47 24.41 -5.14
C GLU A 200 -0.33 24.27 -6.45
N LEU A 201 -0.34 23.06 -7.03
CA LEU A 201 -1.15 22.78 -8.21
C LEU A 201 -2.64 23.00 -7.95
N LEU A 202 -3.17 22.58 -6.78
CA LEU A 202 -4.56 22.85 -6.41
C LEU A 202 -4.87 24.35 -6.39
N GLN A 203 -3.95 25.16 -5.85
CA GLN A 203 -4.11 26.62 -5.84
C GLN A 203 -4.12 27.22 -7.25
N LEU A 204 -3.35 26.66 -8.19
CA LEU A 204 -3.30 27.11 -9.58
C LEU A 204 -4.46 26.59 -10.43
N LEU A 205 -5.02 25.42 -10.11
CA LEU A 205 -6.14 24.81 -10.83
C LEU A 205 -7.50 25.49 -10.52
N ARG A 206 -7.64 26.06 -9.33
CA ARG A 206 -8.91 26.66 -8.89
C ARG A 206 -9.20 28.00 -9.58
N ILE A 207 -10.44 28.19 -9.96
CA ILE A 207 -10.96 29.47 -10.49
C ILE A 207 -11.80 30.23 -9.45
N ASN A 208 -12.15 29.58 -8.37
CA ASN A 208 -12.89 30.10 -7.21
C ASN A 208 -12.52 29.28 -5.95
N ASP A 209 -13.20 29.53 -4.84
CA ASP A 209 -12.92 28.86 -3.57
C ASP A 209 -13.79 27.60 -3.32
N ASN A 210 -14.45 27.06 -4.34
CA ASN A 210 -15.22 25.81 -4.22
C ASN A 210 -14.29 24.59 -4.22
N ILE A 211 -13.49 24.46 -3.18
CA ILE A 211 -12.56 23.37 -2.96
C ILE A 211 -12.98 22.55 -1.76
N CYS A 212 -13.07 21.25 -1.93
CA CYS A 212 -13.37 20.30 -0.87
C CYS A 212 -12.21 19.31 -0.70
N VAL A 213 -11.63 19.23 0.47
CA VAL A 213 -10.61 18.24 0.80
C VAL A 213 -11.12 17.29 1.87
N ILE A 214 -10.87 16.01 1.69
CA ILE A 214 -11.25 14.96 2.65
C ILE A 214 -10.08 14.06 2.96
N GLY A 215 -9.89 13.73 4.24
CA GLY A 215 -8.81 12.86 4.65
C GLY A 215 -8.77 12.60 6.15
N ASP A 216 -7.77 11.82 6.54
CA ASP A 216 -7.46 11.50 7.93
C ASP A 216 -6.01 11.90 8.25
N PRO A 217 -5.75 12.99 8.99
CA PRO A 217 -4.39 13.40 9.35
C PRO A 217 -3.59 12.29 10.05
N LEU A 218 -4.28 11.39 10.78
CA LEU A 218 -3.65 10.29 11.50
C LEU A 218 -3.26 9.11 10.59
N GLN A 219 -3.65 9.12 9.31
CA GLN A 219 -3.23 8.15 8.29
C GLN A 219 -2.17 8.70 7.32
N SER A 220 -1.52 9.82 7.64
CA SER A 220 -0.39 10.35 6.86
C SER A 220 0.86 9.52 7.13
N ILE A 221 1.17 8.57 6.25
CA ILE A 221 2.27 7.60 6.37
C ILE A 221 3.22 7.58 5.16
N TYR A 222 3.13 8.58 4.30
CA TYR A 222 3.98 8.71 3.11
C TYR A 222 4.94 9.91 3.19
N GLY A 223 5.37 10.27 4.40
CA GLY A 223 6.36 11.33 4.61
C GLY A 223 7.66 11.10 3.82
N PHE A 224 8.08 9.84 3.69
CA PHE A 224 9.22 9.44 2.86
C PHE A 224 9.03 9.71 1.35
N ARG A 225 7.78 9.93 0.87
CA ARG A 225 7.44 10.36 -0.50
C ARG A 225 7.15 11.85 -0.59
N GLY A 226 7.39 12.62 0.48
CA GLY A 226 7.14 14.05 0.54
C GLY A 226 5.73 14.45 0.94
N ALA A 227 4.87 13.50 1.37
CA ALA A 227 3.60 13.86 1.99
C ALA A 227 3.85 14.69 3.24
N ASP A 228 3.07 15.74 3.42
CA ASP A 228 3.25 16.69 4.51
C ASP A 228 2.03 16.67 5.43
N SER A 229 2.23 16.21 6.66
CA SER A 229 1.18 16.13 7.67
C SER A 229 0.60 17.51 8.06
N THR A 230 1.30 18.61 7.72
CA THR A 230 0.85 19.99 7.99
C THR A 230 -0.13 20.52 6.95
N MET A 231 -0.43 19.76 5.87
CA MET A 231 -1.30 20.22 4.79
C MET A 231 -2.71 20.61 5.26
N PHE A 232 -3.24 19.94 6.29
CA PHE A 232 -4.53 20.32 6.88
C PHE A 232 -4.48 21.70 7.55
N ASP A 233 -3.38 22.02 8.24
CA ASP A 233 -3.21 23.32 8.90
C ASP A 233 -2.93 24.40 7.86
N ARG A 234 -2.16 24.08 6.82
CA ARG A 234 -1.96 24.96 5.69
C ARG A 234 -3.28 25.28 4.98
N PHE A 235 -4.14 24.27 4.76
CA PHE A 235 -5.47 24.49 4.19
C PHE A 235 -6.31 25.44 5.06
N ARG A 236 -6.33 25.25 6.38
CA ARG A 236 -7.04 26.16 7.31
C ARG A 236 -6.50 27.58 7.28
N THR A 237 -5.18 27.74 7.13
CA THR A 237 -4.51 29.04 7.03
C THR A 237 -4.86 29.75 5.72
N ASP A 238 -4.83 29.03 4.60
CA ASP A 238 -5.11 29.58 3.27
C ASP A 238 -6.61 29.84 3.06
N PHE A 239 -7.47 29.12 3.77
CA PHE A 239 -8.93 29.24 3.73
C PHE A 239 -9.51 29.43 5.15
N PRO A 240 -9.35 30.63 5.75
CA PRO A 240 -9.81 30.87 7.13
C PRO A 240 -11.33 30.76 7.31
N ASN A 241 -12.09 30.86 6.21
CA ASN A 241 -13.54 30.71 6.19
C ASN A 241 -13.98 29.28 5.83
N ALA A 242 -13.06 28.32 5.76
CA ALA A 242 -13.40 26.94 5.42
C ALA A 242 -14.32 26.33 6.48
N GLN A 243 -15.44 25.78 6.02
CA GLN A 243 -16.25 24.94 6.89
C GLN A 243 -15.50 23.65 7.20
N THR A 244 -15.46 23.24 8.47
CA THR A 244 -14.86 21.97 8.88
C THR A 244 -15.96 21.01 9.33
N VAL A 245 -16.02 19.83 8.71
CA VAL A 245 -16.94 18.76 9.08
C VAL A 245 -16.15 17.54 9.55
N HIS A 246 -16.55 16.97 10.70
CA HIS A 246 -15.94 15.76 11.25
C HIS A 246 -16.85 14.55 11.02
N LEU A 247 -16.33 13.50 10.36
CA LEU A 247 -16.99 12.21 10.24
C LEU A 247 -16.48 11.30 11.36
N SER A 248 -17.30 11.09 12.40
CA SER A 248 -16.91 10.34 13.61
C SER A 248 -17.45 8.91 13.67
N ILE A 249 -18.50 8.58 12.89
CA ILE A 249 -19.13 7.26 12.95
C ILE A 249 -18.36 6.27 12.08
N ASN A 250 -17.76 5.26 12.72
CA ASN A 250 -17.05 4.17 12.05
C ASN A 250 -18.01 3.03 11.73
N TYR A 251 -18.17 2.72 10.44
CA TYR A 251 -19.05 1.66 9.93
C TYR A 251 -18.30 0.35 9.64
N ARG A 252 -16.97 0.34 9.80
CA ARG A 252 -16.10 -0.80 9.46
C ARG A 252 -15.94 -1.76 10.63
N SER A 253 -15.57 -1.21 11.79
CA SER A 253 -14.97 -1.98 12.86
C SER A 253 -15.89 -2.09 14.07
N VAL A 254 -15.75 -3.18 14.80
CA VAL A 254 -16.39 -3.38 16.10
C VAL A 254 -15.88 -2.39 17.16
N SER A 255 -16.62 -2.25 18.25
CA SER A 255 -16.33 -1.23 19.29
C SER A 255 -14.96 -1.39 19.92
N GLU A 256 -14.47 -2.60 20.11
CA GLU A 256 -13.18 -2.89 20.72
C GLU A 256 -12.01 -2.39 19.86
N VAL A 257 -12.10 -2.58 18.54
CA VAL A 257 -11.12 -2.06 17.57
C VAL A 257 -11.18 -0.52 17.53
N VAL A 258 -12.37 0.07 17.57
CA VAL A 258 -12.54 1.53 17.58
C VAL A 258 -11.99 2.14 18.88
N GLN A 259 -12.22 1.53 20.04
CA GLN A 259 -11.67 1.97 21.32
C GLN A 259 -10.13 1.92 21.30
N LEU A 260 -9.55 0.85 20.80
CA LEU A 260 -8.10 0.72 20.64
C LEU A 260 -7.56 1.79 19.68
N THR A 261 -8.22 2.01 18.55
CA THR A 261 -7.86 3.06 17.58
C THR A 261 -7.86 4.45 18.23
N ASN A 262 -8.87 4.76 19.04
CA ASN A 262 -8.96 6.01 19.78
C ASN A 262 -7.89 6.16 20.87
N ALA A 263 -7.41 5.06 21.46
CA ALA A 263 -6.39 5.09 22.51
C ALA A 263 -5.00 5.42 21.98
N ILE A 264 -4.71 5.18 20.70
CA ILE A 264 -3.40 5.49 20.08
C ILE A 264 -3.16 7.01 20.03
N PHE A 265 -4.22 7.78 19.79
CA PHE A 265 -4.20 9.25 19.76
C PHE A 265 -5.29 9.81 20.69
N PRO A 266 -5.05 9.87 22.01
CA PRO A 266 -6.07 10.22 23.00
C PRO A 266 -6.62 11.64 22.84
N ASP A 267 -5.83 12.57 22.32
CA ASP A 267 -6.20 13.98 22.14
C ASP A 267 -6.93 14.27 20.81
N SER A 268 -7.08 13.26 19.95
CA SER A 268 -7.76 13.42 18.66
C SER A 268 -9.27 13.23 18.79
N PRO A 269 -10.08 13.76 17.82
CA PRO A 269 -11.51 13.52 17.78
C PRO A 269 -11.84 12.03 17.81
N LYS A 270 -12.75 11.63 18.70
CA LYS A 270 -13.06 10.22 18.93
C LYS A 270 -13.98 9.67 17.84
N LEU A 271 -13.70 8.42 17.46
CA LEU A 271 -14.56 7.63 16.60
C LEU A 271 -15.59 6.87 17.45
N GLU A 272 -16.76 6.68 16.89
CA GLU A 272 -17.86 5.89 17.48
C GLU A 272 -18.16 4.70 16.56
N ALA A 273 -18.21 3.50 17.12
CA ALA A 273 -18.58 2.31 16.36
C ALA A 273 -20.08 2.31 16.03
N HIS A 274 -20.41 2.15 14.76
CA HIS A 274 -21.81 1.99 14.33
C HIS A 274 -22.35 0.59 14.58
N THR A 275 -21.51 -0.44 14.40
CA THR A 275 -21.93 -1.83 14.60
C THR A 275 -22.05 -2.17 16.08
N LYS A 276 -23.08 -2.98 16.39
CA LYS A 276 -23.24 -3.59 17.72
C LYS A 276 -22.62 -4.98 17.83
N ALA A 277 -22.01 -5.46 16.75
CA ALA A 277 -21.28 -6.73 16.77
C ALA A 277 -20.13 -6.66 17.79
N THR A 278 -19.91 -7.75 18.47
CA THR A 278 -18.77 -7.92 19.38
C THR A 278 -17.60 -8.55 18.65
N GLY A 279 -16.39 -8.18 19.06
CA GLY A 279 -15.17 -8.71 18.50
C GLY A 279 -14.11 -8.88 19.57
N GLY A 280 -12.85 -8.72 19.21
CA GLY A 280 -11.79 -8.83 20.20
C GLY A 280 -10.50 -8.20 19.74
N VAL A 281 -9.82 -7.58 20.70
CA VAL A 281 -8.46 -7.09 20.54
C VAL A 281 -7.60 -7.65 21.67
N LYS A 282 -6.39 -8.08 21.39
CA LYS A 282 -5.43 -8.53 22.41
C LYS A 282 -3.99 -8.39 21.93
N ALA A 283 -3.07 -8.24 22.88
CA ALA A 283 -1.65 -8.40 22.63
C ALA A 283 -1.22 -9.81 23.10
N VAL A 284 -0.48 -10.52 22.26
CA VAL A 284 -0.07 -11.91 22.51
C VAL A 284 1.45 -12.01 22.57
N GLU A 285 1.99 -12.41 23.72
CA GLU A 285 3.40 -12.73 23.88
C GLU A 285 3.68 -14.16 23.43
N VAL A 286 4.61 -14.34 22.48
CA VAL A 286 5.08 -15.63 21.98
C VAL A 286 6.58 -15.80 22.23
N LEU A 287 7.09 -17.04 22.15
CA LEU A 287 8.50 -17.30 22.45
C LEU A 287 9.45 -16.68 21.42
N ASN A 288 9.18 -16.89 20.14
CA ASN A 288 10.00 -16.43 19.02
C ASN A 288 9.16 -16.32 17.74
N GLU A 289 9.78 -15.94 16.61
CA GLU A 289 9.15 -15.79 15.31
C GLU A 289 8.50 -17.08 14.76
N TYR A 290 9.00 -18.25 15.13
CA TYR A 290 8.39 -19.52 14.73
C TYR A 290 7.12 -19.81 15.53
N SER A 291 7.15 -19.54 16.84
CA SER A 291 5.96 -19.63 17.71
C SER A 291 4.89 -18.61 17.27
N GLU A 292 5.31 -17.42 16.83
CA GLU A 292 4.42 -16.39 16.26
C GLU A 292 3.68 -16.92 15.03
N ALA A 293 4.40 -17.49 14.07
CA ALA A 293 3.82 -18.05 12.86
C ALA A 293 2.92 -19.27 13.15
N THR A 294 3.35 -20.17 14.04
CA THR A 294 2.56 -21.35 14.46
C THR A 294 1.26 -20.93 15.14
N TRP A 295 1.31 -19.90 15.99
CA TRP A 295 0.13 -19.35 16.65
C TRP A 295 -0.89 -18.83 15.65
N ILE A 296 -0.44 -18.10 14.61
CA ILE A 296 -1.28 -17.58 13.54
C ILE A 296 -1.95 -18.70 12.75
N ILE A 297 -1.18 -19.72 12.35
CA ILE A 297 -1.69 -20.88 11.61
C ILE A 297 -2.79 -21.57 12.42
N ASN A 298 -2.55 -21.86 13.69
CA ASN A 298 -3.54 -22.46 14.59
C ASN A 298 -4.81 -21.61 14.71
N ALA A 299 -4.66 -20.29 14.80
CA ALA A 299 -5.80 -19.36 14.89
C ALA A 299 -6.65 -19.35 13.59
N ILE A 300 -5.99 -19.41 12.43
CA ILE A 300 -6.65 -19.51 11.12
C ILE A 300 -7.39 -20.85 11.00
N GLU A 301 -6.71 -21.98 11.27
CA GLU A 301 -7.30 -23.31 11.19
C GLU A 301 -8.52 -23.46 12.12
N GLN A 302 -8.43 -22.97 13.35
CA GLN A 302 -9.55 -22.98 14.30
C GLN A 302 -10.74 -22.17 13.80
N SER A 303 -10.49 -21.03 13.13
CA SER A 303 -11.56 -20.14 12.63
C SER A 303 -12.25 -20.67 11.38
N ILE A 304 -11.56 -21.50 10.57
CA ILE A 304 -12.11 -22.09 9.33
C ILE A 304 -12.81 -23.45 9.63
N GLY A 305 -12.70 -23.97 10.85
CA GLY A 305 -13.29 -25.26 11.22
C GLY A 305 -12.36 -26.46 10.94
N GLY A 306 -11.06 -26.24 10.75
CA GLY A 306 -10.06 -27.29 10.63
C GLY A 306 -9.83 -28.01 11.95
N SER A 307 -9.97 -29.33 11.97
CA SER A 307 -9.56 -30.16 13.10
C SER A 307 -8.03 -30.23 13.11
N THR A 308 -7.40 -29.55 14.08
CA THR A 308 -5.95 -29.69 14.29
C THR A 308 -5.65 -31.16 14.62
N PHE A 309 -4.88 -31.84 13.80
CA PHE A 309 -4.44 -33.24 13.96
C PHE A 309 -3.74 -33.52 15.30
N LEU A 310 -3.48 -32.54 16.15
CA LEU A 310 -2.76 -32.62 17.41
C LEU A 310 -3.64 -32.63 18.66
N LYS A 311 -4.97 -32.51 18.58
CA LYS A 311 -5.88 -32.56 19.75
C LYS A 311 -6.98 -33.64 19.59
N SER A 312 -6.59 -34.88 19.34
CA SER A 312 -7.52 -36.02 19.28
C SER A 312 -7.84 -36.65 20.65
N HIS A 313 -8.00 -35.87 21.71
CA HIS A 313 -8.32 -36.47 23.03
C HIS A 313 -9.39 -35.76 23.87
N ASP A 314 -10.10 -34.74 23.38
CA ASP A 314 -11.31 -34.29 24.07
C ASP A 314 -12.41 -34.02 23.04
N MET A 315 -13.36 -34.96 23.00
CA MET A 315 -14.58 -34.88 22.18
C MET A 315 -15.58 -33.99 22.89
N ASP A 316 -15.64 -32.72 22.44
CA ASP A 316 -16.89 -31.93 22.45
C ASP A 316 -17.01 -31.25 21.08
N TYR A 317 -17.75 -31.94 20.20
CA TYR A 317 -18.14 -31.38 18.91
C TYR A 317 -19.19 -30.28 19.13
N ALA A 318 -18.76 -29.07 19.46
CA ALA A 318 -19.56 -27.89 19.21
C ALA A 318 -19.52 -27.63 17.67
N HIS A 319 -20.65 -27.64 17.02
CA HIS A 319 -20.82 -27.20 15.65
C HIS A 319 -20.31 -25.75 15.54
N HIS A 320 -19.05 -25.56 15.13
CA HIS A 320 -18.58 -24.29 14.68
C HIS A 320 -19.08 -24.12 13.24
N ASP A 321 -20.03 -23.22 13.07
CA ASP A 321 -20.36 -22.68 11.76
C ASP A 321 -19.05 -22.17 11.14
N ALA A 322 -18.60 -22.80 10.06
CA ALA A 322 -17.45 -22.38 9.28
C ALA A 322 -17.82 -21.08 8.53
N SER A 323 -17.76 -19.95 9.27
CA SER A 323 -18.21 -18.64 8.75
C SER A 323 -17.08 -17.85 8.09
N HIS A 324 -15.83 -18.32 8.18
CA HIS A 324 -14.65 -17.62 7.68
C HIS A 324 -14.00 -18.36 6.50
N THR A 325 -13.45 -17.58 5.56
CA THR A 325 -12.63 -18.05 4.46
C THR A 325 -11.23 -17.47 4.59
N PHE A 326 -10.23 -17.97 3.85
CA PHE A 326 -8.85 -17.49 3.96
C PHE A 326 -8.70 -15.99 3.66
N ARG A 327 -9.55 -15.41 2.80
CA ARG A 327 -9.57 -13.97 2.50
C ARG A 327 -9.95 -13.07 3.67
N ASP A 328 -10.55 -13.63 4.72
CA ASP A 328 -10.92 -12.88 5.93
C ASP A 328 -9.71 -12.52 6.80
N PHE A 329 -8.57 -13.19 6.58
CA PHE A 329 -7.38 -13.05 7.39
C PHE A 329 -6.29 -12.24 6.72
N ALA A 330 -5.64 -11.37 7.50
CA ALA A 330 -4.42 -10.68 7.08
C ALA A 330 -3.34 -10.74 8.15
N VAL A 331 -2.10 -10.95 7.70
CA VAL A 331 -0.89 -10.80 8.51
C VAL A 331 -0.21 -9.50 8.08
N ILE A 332 -0.18 -8.53 8.97
CA ILE A 332 0.35 -7.19 8.70
C ILE A 332 1.66 -7.01 9.47
N TYR A 333 2.67 -6.47 8.82
CA TYR A 333 4.00 -6.28 9.39
C TYR A 333 4.67 -4.99 8.89
N ARG A 334 5.67 -4.52 9.64
CA ARG A 334 6.40 -3.28 9.29
C ARG A 334 7.29 -3.44 8.06
N THR A 335 7.97 -4.58 7.94
CA THR A 335 8.85 -4.91 6.79
C THR A 335 8.66 -6.35 6.36
N HIS A 336 8.86 -6.66 5.09
CA HIS A 336 8.74 -8.02 4.53
C HIS A 336 9.64 -9.05 5.23
N ARG A 337 10.80 -8.62 5.74
CA ARG A 337 11.70 -9.48 6.52
C ARG A 337 11.00 -10.13 7.72
N VAL A 338 10.11 -9.40 8.38
CA VAL A 338 9.33 -9.91 9.54
C VAL A 338 8.32 -10.97 9.09
N GLY A 339 7.69 -10.78 7.93
CA GLY A 339 6.68 -11.70 7.40
C GLY A 339 7.22 -13.04 6.84
N ARG A 340 8.52 -13.15 6.55
CA ARG A 340 9.10 -14.32 5.87
C ARG A 340 8.87 -15.65 6.59
N THR A 341 8.95 -15.67 7.92
CA THR A 341 8.74 -16.89 8.70
C THR A 341 7.28 -17.36 8.60
N VAL A 342 6.33 -16.43 8.67
CA VAL A 342 4.90 -16.73 8.49
C VAL A 342 4.63 -17.23 7.08
N GLN A 343 5.16 -16.54 6.06
CA GLN A 343 5.04 -16.93 4.65
C GLN A 343 5.53 -18.37 4.42
N LYS A 344 6.71 -18.71 4.97
CA LYS A 344 7.28 -20.05 4.87
C LYS A 344 6.37 -21.11 5.51
N LEU A 345 5.90 -20.87 6.75
CA LEU A 345 5.09 -21.84 7.46
C LEU A 345 3.69 -21.99 6.84
N LEU A 346 3.08 -20.93 6.30
CA LEU A 346 1.82 -21.04 5.55
C LEU A 346 1.99 -21.94 4.31
N ALA A 347 3.10 -21.76 3.56
CA ALA A 347 3.42 -22.62 2.42
C ALA A 347 3.62 -24.08 2.83
N GLU A 348 4.35 -24.35 3.92
CA GLU A 348 4.57 -25.69 4.46
C GLU A 348 3.28 -26.35 4.97
N SER A 349 2.34 -25.56 5.48
CA SER A 349 1.01 -26.03 5.94
C SER A 349 -0.03 -26.14 4.82
N GLY A 350 0.31 -25.78 3.58
CA GLY A 350 -0.62 -25.81 2.45
C GLY A 350 -1.75 -24.77 2.51
N ILE A 351 -1.60 -23.73 3.35
CA ILE A 351 -2.57 -22.65 3.46
C ILE A 351 -2.32 -21.65 2.33
N PRO A 352 -3.33 -21.35 1.49
CA PRO A 352 -3.18 -20.38 0.40
C PRO A 352 -2.94 -18.99 0.95
N TYR A 353 -1.98 -18.27 0.38
CA TYR A 353 -1.67 -16.89 0.75
C TYR A 353 -1.29 -16.03 -0.45
N GLN A 354 -1.47 -14.72 -0.33
CA GLN A 354 -0.99 -13.70 -1.26
C GLN A 354 -0.10 -12.70 -0.50
N VAL A 355 0.93 -12.18 -1.17
CA VAL A 355 1.84 -11.18 -0.60
C VAL A 355 1.64 -9.85 -1.31
N VAL A 356 1.31 -8.80 -0.55
CA VAL A 356 1.01 -7.47 -1.08
C VAL A 356 2.12 -6.49 -0.67
N GLY A 357 2.60 -5.69 -1.64
CA GLY A 357 3.60 -4.65 -1.37
C GLY A 357 5.05 -5.16 -1.26
N GLU A 358 5.32 -6.43 -1.51
CA GLU A 358 6.66 -6.85 -1.92
C GLU A 358 6.86 -6.35 -3.33
N GLY A 359 7.99 -5.71 -3.62
CA GLY A 359 8.35 -5.37 -5.00
C GLY A 359 7.98 -6.58 -5.84
N SER A 360 7.06 -6.40 -6.81
CA SER A 360 6.20 -7.46 -7.33
C SER A 360 7.09 -8.66 -7.66
N PHE A 361 6.64 -9.87 -7.36
CA PHE A 361 7.25 -11.11 -7.84
C PHE A 361 7.68 -10.96 -9.31
N TYR A 362 6.91 -10.19 -10.06
CA TYR A 362 7.11 -9.84 -11.45
C TYR A 362 8.24 -8.80 -11.68
N GLU A 363 8.67 -8.07 -10.66
CA GLU A 363 9.82 -7.13 -10.71
C GLU A 363 11.16 -7.81 -10.39
N ARG A 364 11.16 -9.09 -10.01
CA ARG A 364 12.40 -9.85 -9.81
C ARG A 364 13.16 -9.92 -11.13
N PRO A 365 14.47 -9.63 -11.16
CA PRO A 365 15.19 -9.38 -12.40
C PRO A 365 15.04 -10.44 -13.50
N ALA A 366 15.00 -11.73 -13.12
CA ALA A 366 14.83 -12.81 -14.09
C ALA A 366 13.39 -12.91 -14.61
N ILE A 367 12.40 -12.78 -13.74
CA ILE A 367 10.96 -12.82 -14.09
C ILE A 367 10.60 -11.59 -14.92
N TRP A 368 11.05 -10.42 -14.49
CA TRP A 368 10.89 -9.16 -15.22
C TRP A 368 11.44 -9.26 -16.65
N ALA A 369 12.62 -9.85 -16.81
CA ALA A 369 13.23 -10.08 -18.12
C ALA A 369 12.35 -10.97 -19.01
N VAL A 370 11.81 -12.07 -18.46
CA VAL A 370 10.91 -12.97 -19.20
C VAL A 370 9.65 -12.23 -19.64
N ILE A 371 9.03 -11.46 -18.75
CA ILE A 371 7.82 -10.69 -19.04
C ILE A 371 8.05 -9.69 -20.17
N HIS A 372 9.19 -8.99 -20.19
CA HIS A 372 9.51 -8.02 -21.24
C HIS A 372 9.79 -8.69 -22.59
N ILE A 373 10.39 -9.89 -22.59
CA ILE A 373 10.51 -10.69 -23.82
C ILE A 373 9.13 -11.12 -24.30
N MET A 374 8.26 -11.59 -23.41
CA MET A 374 6.88 -11.97 -23.74
C MET A 374 6.08 -10.77 -24.27
N ARG A 375 6.27 -9.59 -23.68
CA ARG A 375 5.64 -8.34 -24.13
C ARG A 375 6.08 -7.95 -25.54
N TYR A 376 7.36 -8.07 -25.85
CA TYR A 376 7.86 -7.86 -27.21
C TYR A 376 7.29 -8.85 -28.21
N LEU A 377 7.15 -10.12 -27.83
CA LEU A 377 6.54 -11.15 -28.67
C LEU A 377 5.03 -10.91 -28.89
N ALA A 378 4.34 -10.35 -27.89
CA ALA A 378 2.93 -9.97 -28.02
C ALA A 378 2.75 -8.73 -28.90
N GLU A 379 3.65 -7.73 -28.76
CA GLU A 379 3.61 -6.46 -29.49
C GLU A 379 5.02 -5.96 -29.78
N SER A 380 5.44 -6.04 -31.02
CA SER A 380 6.76 -5.61 -31.50
C SER A 380 6.84 -4.08 -31.69
N SER A 381 6.55 -3.31 -30.66
CA SER A 381 6.68 -1.85 -30.66
C SER A 381 8.15 -1.42 -30.51
N GLU A 382 8.48 -0.19 -30.95
CA GLU A 382 9.82 0.38 -30.75
C GLU A 382 10.18 0.52 -29.27
N GLU A 383 9.20 0.74 -28.41
CA GLU A 383 9.37 0.82 -26.95
C GLU A 383 9.78 -0.56 -26.38
N ASN A 384 9.07 -1.62 -26.76
CA ASN A 384 9.39 -2.98 -26.35
C ASN A 384 10.76 -3.43 -26.90
N LYS A 385 11.14 -2.97 -28.09
CA LYS A 385 12.46 -3.21 -28.68
C LYS A 385 13.58 -2.51 -27.93
N ALA A 386 13.39 -1.26 -27.51
CA ALA A 386 14.35 -0.53 -26.69
C ALA A 386 14.56 -1.23 -25.33
N MET A 387 13.50 -1.77 -24.74
CA MET A 387 13.56 -2.52 -23.49
C MET A 387 14.37 -3.81 -23.64
N LEU A 388 14.20 -4.53 -24.76
CA LEU A 388 15.05 -5.69 -25.10
C LEU A 388 16.52 -5.32 -25.27
N GLY A 389 16.82 -4.17 -25.84
CA GLY A 389 18.19 -3.65 -25.94
C GLY A 389 18.83 -3.46 -24.56
N SER A 390 18.07 -2.96 -23.60
CA SER A 390 18.53 -2.81 -22.21
C SER A 390 18.77 -4.15 -21.53
N LEU A 391 17.93 -5.15 -21.77
CA LEU A 391 18.12 -6.54 -21.30
C LEU A 391 19.34 -7.22 -21.94
N ALA A 392 19.53 -7.01 -23.23
CA ALA A 392 20.69 -7.50 -23.97
C ALA A 392 22.02 -6.95 -23.39
N ALA A 393 22.04 -5.65 -23.05
CA ALA A 393 23.18 -5.01 -22.41
C ALA A 393 23.49 -5.59 -21.02
N LEU A 394 22.46 -5.89 -20.22
CA LEU A 394 22.59 -6.55 -18.92
C LEU A 394 23.18 -7.96 -19.03
N LYS A 395 22.86 -8.70 -20.07
CA LYS A 395 23.35 -10.06 -20.34
C LYS A 395 24.60 -10.08 -21.25
N LYS A 396 25.12 -8.91 -21.66
CA LYS A 396 26.25 -8.76 -22.60
C LYS A 396 26.01 -9.44 -23.95
N LEU A 397 24.78 -9.49 -24.42
CA LEU A 397 24.40 -10.01 -25.73
C LEU A 397 24.45 -8.90 -26.78
N SER A 398 24.93 -9.21 -27.98
CA SER A 398 24.80 -8.29 -29.11
C SER A 398 23.36 -8.28 -29.64
N PRO A 399 22.91 -7.20 -30.33
CA PRO A 399 21.56 -7.15 -30.91
C PRO A 399 21.25 -8.36 -31.80
N GLY A 400 22.17 -8.78 -32.68
CA GLY A 400 21.98 -9.94 -33.54
C GLY A 400 21.90 -11.29 -32.80
N GLN A 401 22.49 -11.39 -31.61
CA GLN A 401 22.30 -12.56 -30.75
C GLN A 401 20.90 -12.58 -30.13
N VAL A 402 20.36 -11.41 -29.78
CA VAL A 402 18.99 -11.31 -29.27
C VAL A 402 17.99 -11.69 -30.33
N ASP A 403 18.15 -11.17 -31.57
CA ASP A 403 17.26 -11.50 -32.69
C ASP A 403 17.28 -13.00 -32.98
N ALA A 404 18.46 -13.63 -33.04
CA ALA A 404 18.62 -15.07 -33.26
C ALA A 404 18.04 -15.93 -32.10
N LEU A 405 17.93 -15.38 -30.89
CA LEU A 405 17.29 -16.07 -29.78
C LEU A 405 15.77 -15.92 -29.83
N LEU A 406 15.28 -14.75 -30.25
CA LEU A 406 13.84 -14.48 -30.42
C LEU A 406 13.24 -15.33 -31.54
N GLU A 407 13.96 -15.53 -32.65
CA GLU A 407 13.54 -16.40 -33.76
C GLU A 407 13.31 -17.86 -33.36
N LYS A 408 13.83 -18.32 -32.24
CA LYS A 408 13.61 -19.66 -31.68
C LYS A 408 12.38 -19.79 -30.82
N LEU A 409 11.71 -18.69 -30.56
CA LEU A 409 10.52 -18.65 -29.69
C LEU A 409 9.26 -18.60 -30.54
N ASP A 410 8.31 -19.47 -30.21
CA ASP A 410 6.99 -19.50 -30.81
C ASP A 410 6.00 -18.79 -29.90
N SER A 411 5.44 -17.66 -30.34
CA SER A 411 4.47 -16.87 -29.59
C SER A 411 3.06 -17.50 -29.54
N GLU A 412 2.79 -18.49 -30.38
CA GLU A 412 1.49 -19.20 -30.48
C GLU A 412 1.37 -20.37 -29.50
N GLN A 413 2.48 -20.76 -28.85
CA GLN A 413 2.47 -21.81 -27.84
C GLN A 413 1.78 -21.37 -26.55
N LYS A 414 1.49 -22.32 -25.67
CA LYS A 414 0.94 -22.02 -24.33
C LYS A 414 1.82 -21.06 -23.55
N VAL A 415 1.21 -20.13 -22.84
CA VAL A 415 1.92 -19.05 -22.11
C VAL A 415 2.93 -19.61 -21.10
N SER A 416 2.57 -20.68 -20.40
CA SER A 416 3.45 -21.37 -19.44
C SER A 416 4.66 -22.03 -20.10
N GLU A 417 4.49 -22.62 -21.29
CA GLU A 417 5.55 -23.24 -22.09
C GLU A 417 6.47 -22.16 -22.68
N LEU A 418 5.90 -21.07 -23.22
CA LEU A 418 6.64 -19.92 -23.73
C LEU A 418 7.58 -19.33 -22.66
N ALA A 419 7.08 -19.10 -21.46
CA ALA A 419 7.89 -18.59 -20.34
C ALA A 419 9.05 -19.54 -20.01
N SER A 420 8.81 -20.84 -19.98
CA SER A 420 9.85 -21.84 -19.74
C SER A 420 10.91 -21.85 -20.83
N ASN A 421 10.50 -21.71 -22.10
CA ASN A 421 11.38 -21.66 -23.26
C ASN A 421 12.22 -20.37 -23.27
N ILE A 422 11.63 -19.22 -22.94
CA ILE A 422 12.35 -17.94 -22.76
C ILE A 422 13.42 -18.08 -21.67
N MET A 423 13.06 -18.61 -20.50
CA MET A 423 14.01 -18.82 -19.41
C MET A 423 15.19 -19.71 -19.84
N GLY A 424 14.91 -20.81 -20.54
CA GLY A 424 15.93 -21.71 -21.07
C GLY A 424 16.82 -21.03 -22.12
N THR A 425 16.22 -20.38 -23.12
CA THR A 425 16.90 -19.76 -24.25
C THR A 425 17.81 -18.60 -23.82
N PHE A 426 17.35 -17.77 -22.88
CA PHE A 426 18.11 -16.60 -22.39
C PHE A 426 18.93 -16.90 -21.12
N GLY A 427 18.95 -18.15 -20.65
CA GLY A 427 19.67 -18.55 -19.43
C GLY A 427 19.21 -17.77 -18.19
N LEU A 428 17.90 -17.50 -18.08
CA LEU A 428 17.27 -16.79 -16.99
C LEU A 428 16.83 -17.81 -15.93
N ASP A 429 17.78 -18.28 -15.13
CA ASP A 429 17.46 -19.18 -14.02
C ASP A 429 17.05 -18.40 -12.78
N THR A 430 16.03 -18.91 -12.09
CA THR A 430 15.51 -18.36 -10.84
C THR A 430 14.97 -19.48 -9.95
N ALA A 431 15.18 -19.36 -8.65
CA ALA A 431 14.58 -20.28 -7.66
C ALA A 431 13.04 -20.28 -7.73
N ASP A 432 12.45 -19.24 -8.30
CA ASP A 432 11.00 -19.06 -8.42
C ASP A 432 10.42 -19.60 -9.74
N ARG A 433 11.24 -20.24 -10.59
CA ARG A 433 10.83 -20.69 -11.93
C ARG A 433 9.56 -21.54 -11.89
N ALA A 434 9.50 -22.53 -11.01
CA ALA A 434 8.35 -23.43 -10.88
C ALA A 434 7.09 -22.66 -10.47
N GLN A 435 7.20 -21.76 -9.49
CA GLN A 435 6.10 -20.92 -9.04
C GLN A 435 5.63 -19.99 -10.15
N PHE A 436 6.55 -19.35 -10.87
CA PHE A 436 6.23 -18.47 -11.98
C PHE A 436 5.51 -19.23 -13.11
N THR A 437 6.06 -20.34 -13.57
CA THR A 437 5.47 -21.12 -14.64
C THR A 437 4.09 -21.65 -14.26
N SER A 438 3.90 -22.14 -13.02
CA SER A 438 2.59 -22.61 -12.54
C SER A 438 1.55 -21.49 -12.47
N SER A 439 1.95 -20.25 -12.20
CA SER A 439 1.03 -19.10 -12.18
C SER A 439 0.50 -18.72 -13.58
N LEU A 440 1.20 -19.15 -14.64
CA LEU A 440 0.86 -18.87 -16.03
C LEU A 440 -0.15 -19.85 -16.63
N VAL A 441 -0.28 -21.05 -16.08
CA VAL A 441 -1.13 -22.14 -16.63
C VAL A 441 -2.57 -21.68 -16.85
N ARG A 442 -3.10 -20.81 -15.98
CA ARG A 442 -4.45 -20.23 -16.12
C ARG A 442 -4.63 -19.35 -17.36
N PHE A 443 -3.54 -18.92 -17.99
CA PHE A 443 -3.56 -18.10 -19.21
C PHE A 443 -3.25 -18.90 -20.47
N ASP A 444 -3.00 -20.21 -20.37
CA ASP A 444 -2.65 -21.05 -21.52
C ASP A 444 -3.73 -21.05 -22.59
N ASP A 445 -5.01 -20.95 -22.18
CA ASP A 445 -6.15 -20.86 -23.11
C ASP A 445 -6.51 -19.41 -23.48
N ALA A 446 -6.19 -18.43 -22.63
CA ALA A 446 -6.50 -17.02 -22.84
C ALA A 446 -5.45 -16.30 -23.70
N GLY A 447 -4.25 -16.86 -23.82
CA GLY A 447 -3.18 -16.39 -24.67
C GLY A 447 -2.29 -15.29 -24.07
N LEU A 448 -1.21 -15.01 -24.79
CA LEU A 448 -0.12 -14.13 -24.35
C LEU A 448 -0.58 -12.70 -24.07
N THR A 449 -1.43 -12.13 -24.92
CA THR A 449 -1.94 -10.75 -24.77
C THR A 449 -2.75 -10.59 -23.48
N ALA A 450 -3.60 -11.57 -23.15
CA ALA A 450 -4.38 -11.55 -21.92
C ALA A 450 -3.47 -11.61 -20.69
N TYR A 451 -2.39 -12.41 -20.74
CA TYR A 451 -1.40 -12.44 -19.68
C TYR A 451 -0.66 -11.10 -19.51
N ILE A 452 -0.21 -10.47 -20.61
CA ILE A 452 0.48 -9.18 -20.54
C ILE A 452 -0.44 -8.09 -19.97
N THR A 453 -1.70 -8.03 -20.41
CA THR A 453 -2.69 -7.10 -19.84
C THR A 453 -2.83 -7.31 -18.32
N HIS A 454 -2.96 -8.57 -17.90
CA HIS A 454 -3.02 -8.92 -16.49
C HIS A 454 -1.76 -8.47 -15.71
N VAL A 455 -0.56 -8.67 -16.27
CA VAL A 455 0.69 -8.20 -15.65
C VAL A 455 0.73 -6.68 -15.55
N ASP A 456 0.25 -5.95 -16.55
CA ASP A 456 0.19 -4.48 -16.52
C ASP A 456 -0.77 -3.97 -15.44
N GLU A 457 -1.90 -4.62 -15.27
CA GLU A 457 -2.80 -4.37 -14.14
C GLU A 457 -2.12 -4.66 -12.80
N LEU A 458 -1.34 -5.74 -12.70
CA LEU A 458 -0.59 -6.11 -11.51
C LEU A 458 0.52 -5.13 -11.15
N LEU A 459 1.28 -4.69 -12.15
CA LEU A 459 2.38 -3.74 -11.94
C LEU A 459 1.89 -2.32 -11.64
N SER A 460 0.69 -1.97 -12.12
CA SER A 460 0.08 -0.66 -11.87
C SER A 460 -0.53 -0.51 -10.47
N ALA A 461 -0.70 -1.60 -9.74
CA ALA A 461 -1.23 -1.61 -8.37
C ALA A 461 -0.32 -2.44 -7.45
N ASN A 462 -0.15 -2.03 -6.20
CA ASN A 462 0.31 -2.94 -5.14
C ASN A 462 -0.69 -4.11 -5.10
N PHE A 463 -0.35 -5.22 -5.74
CA PHE A 463 -1.32 -6.26 -6.09
C PHE A 463 -1.96 -6.85 -4.84
N TYR A 464 -3.24 -6.63 -4.72
CA TYR A 464 -4.15 -7.31 -3.82
C TYR A 464 -5.35 -7.79 -4.62
N ASP A 465 -5.54 -9.11 -4.70
CA ASP A 465 -6.73 -9.70 -5.29
C ASP A 465 -7.79 -9.96 -4.20
N PRO A 466 -8.85 -9.14 -4.13
CA PRO A 466 -9.90 -9.33 -3.14
C PRO A 466 -10.77 -10.57 -3.43
N ALA A 467 -10.70 -11.14 -4.63
CA ALA A 467 -11.44 -12.34 -5.02
C ALA A 467 -10.70 -13.63 -4.66
N ALA A 468 -9.37 -13.56 -4.47
CA ALA A 468 -8.59 -14.73 -4.08
C ALA A 468 -8.98 -15.20 -2.67
N ASP A 469 -9.33 -16.49 -2.52
CA ASP A 469 -9.50 -17.08 -1.21
C ASP A 469 -8.15 -17.48 -0.61
N ALA A 470 -7.42 -16.47 -0.13
CA ALA A 470 -6.07 -16.59 0.37
C ALA A 470 -5.80 -15.63 1.53
N VAL A 471 -4.97 -16.04 2.48
CA VAL A 471 -4.49 -15.19 3.58
C VAL A 471 -3.62 -14.07 3.01
N THR A 472 -3.90 -12.82 3.37
CA THR A 472 -3.13 -11.68 2.89
C THR A 472 -1.94 -11.38 3.80
N LEU A 473 -0.72 -11.45 3.26
CA LEU A 473 0.51 -11.00 3.90
C LEU A 473 0.88 -9.63 3.33
N THR A 474 1.03 -8.61 4.19
CA THR A 474 1.24 -7.26 3.68
C THR A 474 2.03 -6.38 4.65
N THR A 475 2.75 -5.40 4.12
CA THR A 475 3.32 -4.35 4.98
C THR A 475 2.22 -3.38 5.43
N ILE A 476 2.44 -2.67 6.54
CA ILE A 476 1.50 -1.65 7.04
C ILE A 476 1.21 -0.59 5.95
N HIS A 477 2.23 -0.18 5.19
CA HIS A 477 2.07 0.79 4.10
C HIS A 477 1.15 0.29 2.99
N ALA A 478 1.34 -0.96 2.55
CA ALA A 478 0.54 -1.56 1.49
C ALA A 478 -0.86 -1.97 1.97
N ALA A 479 -1.06 -2.16 3.28
CA ALA A 479 -2.36 -2.41 3.88
C ALA A 479 -3.27 -1.17 3.93
N LYS A 480 -2.72 0.04 3.68
CA LYS A 480 -3.53 1.26 3.66
C LYS A 480 -4.62 1.16 2.59
N GLY A 481 -5.85 1.48 2.95
CA GLY A 481 -7.03 1.31 2.08
C GLY A 481 -7.67 -0.07 2.12
N LEU A 482 -6.96 -1.11 2.59
CA LEU A 482 -7.50 -2.47 2.75
C LEU A 482 -8.23 -2.63 4.09
N GLU A 483 -9.00 -3.72 4.21
CA GLU A 483 -9.73 -4.06 5.44
C GLU A 483 -10.03 -5.56 5.49
N PHE A 484 -9.87 -6.16 6.67
CA PHE A 484 -9.97 -7.60 6.87
C PHE A 484 -10.80 -7.94 8.12
N THR A 485 -11.44 -9.08 8.10
CA THR A 485 -12.27 -9.52 9.25
C THR A 485 -11.39 -9.78 10.48
N HIS A 486 -10.23 -10.42 10.29
CA HIS A 486 -9.26 -10.71 11.35
C HIS A 486 -7.85 -10.28 10.90
N VAL A 487 -7.22 -9.45 11.70
CA VAL A 487 -5.85 -8.96 11.47
C VAL A 487 -4.90 -9.51 12.52
N PHE A 488 -3.78 -10.05 12.08
CA PHE A 488 -2.60 -10.37 12.89
C PHE A 488 -1.53 -9.32 12.62
N LEU A 489 -1.27 -8.43 13.57
CA LEU A 489 -0.17 -7.48 13.52
C LEU A 489 1.05 -8.11 14.18
N ILE A 490 2.05 -8.51 13.39
CA ILE A 490 3.24 -9.23 13.85
C ILE A 490 4.47 -8.34 13.96
N GLY A 491 5.42 -8.75 14.81
CA GLY A 491 6.64 -7.98 15.05
C GLY A 491 6.35 -6.63 15.71
N ALA A 492 5.30 -6.57 16.56
CA ALA A 492 4.99 -5.37 17.34
C ALA A 492 6.01 -5.17 18.47
N GLU A 493 7.25 -4.88 18.11
CA GLU A 493 8.43 -4.87 18.98
C GLU A 493 9.24 -3.58 18.80
N GLU A 494 9.85 -3.11 19.90
CA GLU A 494 10.82 -2.02 19.87
C GLU A 494 11.95 -2.33 18.86
N GLY A 495 12.27 -1.35 18.03
CA GLY A 495 13.25 -1.48 16.94
C GLY A 495 12.68 -2.01 15.62
N ILE A 496 11.44 -2.53 15.62
CA ILE A 496 10.70 -2.96 14.42
C ILE A 496 9.50 -2.06 14.18
N LEU A 497 8.64 -1.90 15.17
CA LEU A 497 7.50 -0.98 15.19
C LEU A 497 7.36 -0.38 16.59
N PRO A 498 7.96 0.79 16.86
CA PRO A 498 8.61 1.72 15.91
C PRO A 498 9.95 1.21 15.35
N HIS A 499 10.22 1.56 14.10
CA HIS A 499 11.51 1.29 13.47
C HIS A 499 12.57 2.30 13.97
N GLU A 500 13.79 1.82 14.28
CA GLU A 500 14.83 2.63 14.95
C GLU A 500 15.22 3.91 14.21
N ARG A 501 15.13 3.92 12.88
CA ARG A 501 15.59 5.02 12.02
C ARG A 501 14.46 5.89 11.49
N SER A 502 13.22 5.68 11.94
CA SER A 502 12.06 6.39 11.45
C SER A 502 11.58 7.43 12.47
N ASP A 503 10.85 8.43 11.98
CA ASP A 503 10.16 9.38 12.82
C ASP A 503 9.12 8.69 13.71
N ILE A 504 9.13 8.99 15.01
CA ILE A 504 8.29 8.29 15.99
C ILE A 504 6.80 8.59 15.80
N ASP A 505 6.45 9.77 15.31
CA ASP A 505 5.07 10.16 15.10
C ASP A 505 4.53 9.52 13.82
N GLU A 506 5.38 9.34 12.78
CA GLU A 506 5.02 8.56 11.59
C GLU A 506 4.84 7.08 11.94
N GLU A 507 5.71 6.49 12.77
CA GLU A 507 5.58 5.12 13.24
C GLU A 507 4.31 4.91 14.10
N ARG A 508 3.91 5.91 14.89
CA ARG A 508 2.63 5.87 15.63
C ARG A 508 1.45 5.90 14.67
N ARG A 509 1.50 6.69 13.60
CA ARG A 509 0.48 6.68 12.54
C ARG A 509 0.45 5.36 11.78
N LEU A 510 1.61 4.73 11.55
CA LEU A 510 1.67 3.37 10.99
C LEU A 510 0.96 2.36 11.89
N PHE A 511 1.21 2.40 13.21
CA PHE A 511 0.51 1.54 14.15
C PHE A 511 -1.01 1.79 14.12
N TYR A 512 -1.45 3.04 14.08
CA TYR A 512 -2.85 3.44 13.92
C TYR A 512 -3.46 2.87 12.62
N VAL A 513 -2.75 2.98 11.50
CA VAL A 513 -3.19 2.40 10.22
C VAL A 513 -3.35 0.90 10.36
N ALA A 514 -2.37 0.18 10.91
CA ALA A 514 -2.43 -1.28 11.06
C ALA A 514 -3.64 -1.73 11.90
N VAL A 515 -3.86 -1.10 13.06
CA VAL A 515 -5.00 -1.37 13.94
C VAL A 515 -6.33 -1.16 13.22
N SER A 516 -6.44 -0.06 12.50
CA SER A 516 -7.69 0.33 11.81
C SER A 516 -8.02 -0.53 10.57
N ARG A 517 -7.19 -1.53 10.22
CA ARG A 517 -7.49 -2.50 9.14
C ARG A 517 -8.45 -3.60 9.59
N ALA A 518 -8.55 -3.85 10.90
CA ALA A 518 -9.39 -4.89 11.45
C ALA A 518 -10.88 -4.49 11.46
N LYS A 519 -11.75 -5.43 11.06
CA LYS A 519 -13.22 -5.31 11.18
C LYS A 519 -13.71 -5.87 12.51
N ALA A 520 -13.34 -7.11 12.84
CA ALA A 520 -13.87 -7.83 13.98
C ALA A 520 -12.81 -8.27 15.00
N LYS A 521 -11.65 -8.75 14.56
CA LYS A 521 -10.61 -9.25 15.44
C LYS A 521 -9.24 -8.67 15.11
N LEU A 522 -8.48 -8.36 16.15
CA LEU A 522 -7.10 -7.91 16.03
C LEU A 522 -6.24 -8.59 17.10
N ASP A 523 -5.25 -9.35 16.66
CA ASP A 523 -4.22 -9.93 17.50
C ASP A 523 -2.88 -9.23 17.22
N ILE A 524 -2.32 -8.58 18.22
CA ILE A 524 -1.02 -7.90 18.16
C ILE A 524 0.01 -8.83 18.75
N LEU A 525 0.88 -9.42 17.92
CA LEU A 525 1.85 -10.40 18.35
C LEU A 525 3.24 -9.79 18.53
N HIS A 526 3.90 -10.20 19.60
CA HIS A 526 5.30 -9.87 19.84
C HIS A 526 6.06 -11.09 20.38
N ALA A 527 7.29 -11.25 19.92
CA ALA A 527 8.16 -12.33 20.36
C ALA A 527 9.04 -11.89 21.56
N ARG A 528 9.34 -12.81 22.48
CA ARG A 528 10.36 -12.57 23.52
C ARG A 528 11.77 -12.49 22.94
N THR A 529 12.02 -13.28 21.91
CA THR A 529 13.27 -13.27 21.18
C THR A 529 12.99 -13.28 19.69
N ARG A 530 13.68 -12.45 18.93
CA ARG A 530 13.61 -12.43 17.48
C ARG A 530 15.01 -12.50 16.88
N SER A 531 15.21 -13.43 15.94
CA SER A 531 16.54 -13.70 15.36
C SER A 531 17.62 -13.92 16.43
N GLY A 532 17.25 -14.59 17.53
CA GLY A 532 18.16 -14.90 18.64
C GLY A 532 18.41 -13.77 19.64
N ALA A 533 17.91 -12.56 19.40
CA ALA A 533 18.06 -11.41 20.31
C ALA A 533 16.79 -11.19 21.15
N PRO A 534 16.90 -10.73 22.42
CA PRO A 534 15.75 -10.35 23.22
C PRO A 534 14.96 -9.21 22.56
N ALA A 535 13.64 -9.31 22.54
CA ALA A 535 12.74 -8.30 22.02
C ALA A 535 11.75 -7.85 23.11
N LYS A 536 11.22 -6.65 22.99
CA LYS A 536 10.27 -6.04 23.93
C LYS A 536 9.02 -5.61 23.16
N LEU A 537 7.85 -5.74 23.79
CA LEU A 537 6.62 -5.22 23.23
C LEU A 537 6.77 -3.74 22.86
N SER A 538 6.29 -3.40 21.67
CA SER A 538 6.21 -2.03 21.15
C SER A 538 5.59 -1.08 22.18
N ARG A 539 6.20 0.08 22.37
CA ARG A 539 5.64 1.13 23.25
C ARG A 539 4.22 1.53 22.86
N PHE A 540 3.90 1.47 21.56
CA PHE A 540 2.57 1.81 21.07
C PHE A 540 1.46 0.84 21.55
N ALA A 541 1.81 -0.41 21.83
CA ALA A 541 0.88 -1.37 22.42
C ALA A 541 1.01 -1.43 23.96
N ARG A 542 2.25 -1.30 24.48
CA ARG A 542 2.54 -1.41 25.92
C ARG A 542 1.89 -0.27 26.71
N ASP A 543 1.88 0.95 26.16
CA ASP A 543 1.42 2.16 26.85
C ASP A 543 -0.11 2.32 26.80
N ILE A 544 -0.83 1.37 26.14
CA ILE A 544 -2.31 1.32 26.12
C ILE A 544 -2.81 0.59 27.37
N ASP A 545 -3.90 1.10 27.93
CA ASP A 545 -4.54 0.50 29.11
C ASP A 545 -4.95 -0.96 28.84
N ALA A 546 -4.66 -1.84 29.81
CA ALA A 546 -4.94 -3.27 29.70
C ALA A 546 -6.44 -3.61 29.58
N SER A 547 -7.33 -2.70 29.99
CA SER A 547 -8.77 -2.87 29.77
C SER A 547 -9.17 -2.69 28.30
N ILE A 548 -8.37 -1.93 27.53
CA ILE A 548 -8.57 -1.69 26.09
C ILE A 548 -7.79 -2.73 25.28
N LEU A 549 -6.54 -3.01 25.66
CA LEU A 549 -5.67 -3.99 25.01
C LEU A 549 -5.19 -5.05 26.00
N PRO A 550 -5.98 -6.10 26.27
CA PRO A 550 -5.57 -7.19 27.15
C PRO A 550 -4.29 -7.88 26.66
N GLN A 551 -3.35 -8.12 27.58
CA GLN A 551 -2.11 -8.83 27.29
C GLN A 551 -2.23 -10.30 27.71
N THR A 552 -1.90 -11.21 26.80
CA THR A 552 -1.95 -12.65 27.01
C THR A 552 -0.62 -13.30 26.63
N GLN A 553 -0.37 -14.49 27.15
CA GLN A 553 0.78 -15.31 26.76
C GLN A 553 0.29 -16.55 26.02
N ASP A 554 1.05 -17.00 25.05
CA ASP A 554 0.77 -18.27 24.38
C ASP A 554 0.79 -19.44 25.39
N GLU A 555 -0.21 -20.33 25.32
CA GLU A 555 -0.36 -21.45 26.23
C GLU A 555 0.84 -22.42 26.23
N SER A 556 1.53 -22.56 25.10
CA SER A 556 2.76 -23.35 24.99
C SER A 556 3.87 -22.80 25.88
N MET A 557 3.96 -21.47 26.02
CA MET A 557 4.88 -20.80 26.94
C MET A 557 4.48 -21.01 28.41
N ALA A 558 3.19 -20.94 28.69
CA ALA A 558 2.69 -21.21 30.04
C ALA A 558 2.98 -22.65 30.46
N ALA A 559 2.84 -23.63 29.57
CA ALA A 559 3.18 -25.02 29.80
C ALA A 559 4.69 -25.21 29.99
N GLN A 560 5.53 -24.56 29.21
CA GLN A 560 6.99 -24.62 29.36
C GLN A 560 7.46 -23.98 30.67
N LYS A 561 6.88 -22.83 31.05
CA LYS A 561 7.15 -22.17 32.34
C LYS A 561 6.76 -23.08 33.53
N ARG A 562 5.60 -23.73 33.47
CA ARG A 562 5.15 -24.72 34.46
C ARG A 562 6.10 -25.93 34.54
N ARG A 563 6.62 -26.41 33.39
CA ARG A 563 7.61 -27.54 33.36
C ARG A 563 8.94 -27.11 33.97
N LEU A 564 9.45 -25.91 33.65
CA LEU A 564 10.70 -25.39 34.24
C LEU A 564 10.56 -25.13 35.73
N THR A 565 9.43 -24.58 36.21
CA THR A 565 9.17 -24.38 37.64
C THR A 565 9.10 -25.71 38.36
N LYS A 566 8.38 -26.71 37.83
CA LYS A 566 8.35 -28.09 38.41
C LYS A 566 9.72 -28.74 38.41
N ARG A 567 10.56 -28.52 37.41
CA ARG A 567 11.92 -29.07 37.35
C ARG A 567 12.86 -28.39 38.35
N ASN A 568 12.72 -27.09 38.56
CA ASN A 568 13.49 -26.33 39.56
C ASN A 568 13.06 -26.69 40.99
N VAL A 569 11.76 -26.88 41.26
CA VAL A 569 11.26 -27.37 42.56
C VAL A 569 11.75 -28.78 42.85
N LYS A 570 11.74 -29.70 41.88
CA LYS A 570 12.32 -31.02 42.04
C LYS A 570 13.83 -31.00 42.28
N ARG A 571 14.58 -30.10 41.63
CA ARG A 571 16.02 -29.94 41.89
C ARG A 571 16.30 -29.39 43.29
N SER A 572 15.54 -28.40 43.77
CA SER A 572 15.68 -27.85 45.10
C SER A 572 15.26 -28.86 46.19
N GLN A 573 14.26 -29.71 45.93
CA GLN A 573 13.88 -30.80 46.85
C GLN A 573 14.90 -31.93 46.85
N GLY A 574 15.52 -32.27 45.71
CA GLY A 574 16.60 -33.27 45.65
C GLY A 574 17.87 -32.83 46.38
N MET A 575 18.21 -31.53 46.38
CA MET A 575 19.34 -31.00 47.16
C MET A 575 19.10 -30.95 48.68
N LEU A 576 17.85 -31.08 49.14
CA LEU A 576 17.50 -31.11 50.57
C LEU A 576 17.54 -32.53 51.14
N PHE A 577 17.65 -33.58 50.33
CA PHE A 577 17.75 -34.98 50.76
C PHE A 577 19.17 -35.56 50.65
N ASP A 578 20.13 -34.76 50.12
CA ASP A 578 21.55 -35.15 50.04
C ASP A 578 22.43 -34.41 51.08
N LEU A 579 21.83 -33.87 52.15
CA LEU A 579 22.45 -33.36 53.38
C LEU A 579 21.91 -34.20 54.55
#